data_1f91278b7179b29eec8cfd784fcbea86
#
_entry.id   1f91278b7179b29eec8cfd784fcbea86
#
_cell.length_a   1.000
_cell.length_b   1.000
_cell.length_c   1.000
_cell.angle_alpha   90.00
_cell.angle_beta   90.00
_cell.angle_gamma   90.00
#
_symmetry.space_group_name_H-M   'P 1'
#
loop_
_entity.id
_entity.type
_entity.pdbx_description
1 polymer ?
#
loop_
_entity_poly.entity_id
_entity_poly.type
_entity_poly.pdbx_seq_one_letter_code
_entity_poly.pdbx_strand_id
1 'polypeptide(L)'
;MAKVNNHYTVSKEIGGEKITAQFSGLSVATRMANRTKIDGTDNTSMEKMAEYLFEYVIVEPKLSIADFGKNRIGETVTKNIDGVDYTAKFSGLLTALRSVDESYDDEGEGTDINKLAEYLFENVITAPKNLTVDDFETFDTFKKVIRFAQEVMRGGDEVWKDYTDIISFANSVMNGRFRDKKDKSATRETSKG
;
A
#
# COMPACT_ATOMS: atom_id res chain seq x y z
N MET A 1 21.27 -10.98 -32.96
CA MET A 1 20.23 -10.02 -32.50
C MET A 1 20.82 -9.17 -31.38
N ALA A 2 20.94 -7.86 -31.57
CA ALA A 2 21.41 -6.95 -30.51
C ALA A 2 20.37 -6.96 -29.38
N LYS A 3 20.80 -7.24 -28.13
CA LYS A 3 19.96 -7.03 -26.95
C LYS A 3 19.70 -5.54 -26.82
N VAL A 4 18.48 -5.11 -27.14
CA VAL A 4 18.02 -3.77 -26.86
C VAL A 4 18.03 -3.62 -25.33
N ASN A 5 18.84 -2.74 -24.82
CA ASN A 5 18.92 -2.45 -23.40
C ASN A 5 17.66 -1.64 -23.02
N ASN A 6 16.61 -2.30 -22.57
CA ASN A 6 15.30 -1.71 -22.26
C ASN A 6 15.24 -1.12 -20.85
N HIS A 7 16.37 -0.68 -20.29
CA HIS A 7 16.42 -0.01 -19.00
C HIS A 7 16.15 1.48 -19.19
N TYR A 8 15.22 2.04 -18.44
CA TYR A 8 14.92 3.46 -18.43
C TYR A 8 14.43 3.92 -17.06
N THR A 9 14.53 5.21 -16.80
CA THR A 9 13.96 5.84 -15.61
C THR A 9 12.82 6.77 -15.99
N VAL A 10 11.83 6.89 -15.12
CA VAL A 10 10.71 7.82 -15.25
C VAL A 10 10.60 8.59 -13.95
N SER A 11 10.35 9.88 -14.03
CA SER A 11 10.06 10.71 -12.86
C SER A 11 8.65 11.25 -12.90
N LYS A 12 8.03 11.34 -11.72
CA LYS A 12 6.69 11.92 -11.52
C LYS A 12 6.69 12.72 -10.22
N GLU A 13 5.97 13.83 -10.20
CA GLU A 13 5.72 14.60 -8.98
C GLU A 13 4.51 14.01 -8.24
N ILE A 14 4.69 13.63 -6.98
CA ILE A 14 3.67 13.04 -6.12
C ILE A 14 3.83 13.65 -4.73
N GLY A 15 2.74 14.20 -4.15
CA GLY A 15 2.81 14.84 -2.84
C GLY A 15 3.76 16.04 -2.76
N GLY A 16 4.03 16.71 -3.89
CA GLY A 16 5.01 17.81 -3.96
C GLY A 16 6.48 17.35 -4.03
N GLU A 17 6.72 16.06 -4.11
CA GLU A 17 8.06 15.45 -4.19
C GLU A 17 8.28 14.78 -5.54
N LYS A 18 9.47 14.95 -6.12
CA LYS A 18 9.82 14.30 -7.39
C LYS A 18 10.27 12.87 -7.12
N ILE A 19 9.43 11.91 -7.49
CA ILE A 19 9.72 10.48 -7.37
C ILE A 19 10.27 9.96 -8.70
N THR A 20 11.38 9.27 -8.65
CA THR A 20 12.01 8.63 -9.81
C THR A 20 11.97 7.11 -9.64
N ALA A 21 11.43 6.42 -10.64
CA ALA A 21 11.37 4.97 -10.71
C ALA A 21 12.12 4.45 -11.93
N GLN A 22 12.66 3.22 -11.84
CA GLN A 22 13.36 2.57 -12.95
C GLN A 22 12.62 1.33 -13.45
N PHE A 23 12.60 1.16 -14.75
CA PHE A 23 12.29 -0.11 -15.39
C PHE A 23 13.60 -0.86 -15.65
N SER A 24 13.72 -2.06 -15.06
CA SER A 24 14.93 -2.90 -15.16
C SER A 24 14.63 -4.25 -15.86
N GLY A 25 13.55 -4.29 -16.66
CA GLY A 25 13.12 -5.47 -17.38
C GLY A 25 12.04 -6.26 -16.63
N LEU A 26 11.30 -7.10 -17.38
CA LEU A 26 10.16 -7.87 -16.85
C LEU A 26 10.57 -8.89 -15.78
N SER A 27 11.84 -9.28 -15.72
CA SER A 27 12.34 -10.19 -14.67
C SER A 27 12.20 -9.62 -13.25
N VAL A 28 12.13 -8.29 -13.10
CA VAL A 28 11.89 -7.63 -11.81
C VAL A 28 10.43 -7.89 -11.37
N ALA A 29 9.47 -7.72 -12.28
CA ALA A 29 8.06 -7.99 -12.01
C ALA A 29 7.82 -9.47 -11.67
N THR A 30 8.45 -10.40 -12.40
CA THR A 30 8.33 -11.84 -12.14
C THR A 30 8.93 -12.20 -10.77
N ARG A 31 10.07 -11.63 -10.41
CA ARG A 31 10.69 -11.84 -9.09
C ARG A 31 9.82 -11.27 -7.96
N MET A 32 9.22 -10.10 -8.17
CA MET A 32 8.28 -9.53 -7.21
C MET A 32 7.14 -10.52 -6.94
N ALA A 33 6.45 -10.98 -7.97
CA ALA A 33 5.34 -11.92 -7.83
C ALA A 33 5.69 -13.17 -7.01
N ASN A 34 6.94 -13.65 -7.12
CA ASN A 34 7.39 -14.83 -6.37
C ASN A 34 7.82 -14.50 -4.92
N ARG A 35 8.35 -13.29 -4.66
CA ARG A 35 8.90 -12.91 -3.36
C ARG A 35 7.90 -12.29 -2.42
N THR A 36 6.78 -11.82 -2.95
CA THR A 36 5.78 -11.09 -2.17
C THR A 36 4.58 -11.97 -1.78
N LYS A 37 4.60 -13.26 -2.11
CA LYS A 37 3.57 -14.19 -1.67
C LYS A 37 3.58 -14.36 -0.15
N ILE A 38 2.41 -14.52 0.41
CA ILE A 38 2.22 -14.99 1.78
C ILE A 38 2.42 -16.50 1.78
N ASP A 39 3.26 -16.99 2.70
CA ASP A 39 3.64 -18.39 2.75
C ASP A 39 2.40 -19.31 2.88
N GLY A 40 2.33 -20.30 1.98
CA GLY A 40 1.22 -21.27 1.95
C GLY A 40 -0.05 -20.77 1.25
N THR A 41 -0.06 -19.58 0.65
CA THR A 41 -1.20 -19.02 -0.06
C THR A 41 -0.82 -18.50 -1.45
N ASP A 42 -1.83 -18.17 -2.26
CA ASP A 42 -1.62 -17.43 -3.51
C ASP A 42 -1.69 -15.91 -3.34
N ASN A 43 -1.92 -15.43 -2.12
CA ASN A 43 -2.04 -14.00 -1.82
C ASN A 43 -0.70 -13.29 -1.85
N THR A 44 -0.77 -12.01 -2.22
CA THR A 44 0.38 -11.11 -2.21
C THR A 44 0.37 -10.30 -0.92
N SER A 45 1.46 -10.37 -0.15
CA SER A 45 1.67 -9.50 0.99
C SER A 45 1.85 -8.05 0.54
N MET A 46 1.04 -7.16 1.08
CA MET A 46 1.11 -5.73 0.81
C MET A 46 2.40 -5.13 1.38
N GLU A 47 2.83 -5.59 2.55
CA GLU A 47 4.10 -5.20 3.16
C GLU A 47 5.29 -5.57 2.26
N LYS A 48 5.43 -6.86 1.92
CA LYS A 48 6.53 -7.36 1.07
C LYS A 48 6.53 -6.71 -0.32
N MET A 49 5.34 -6.44 -0.88
CA MET A 49 5.22 -5.76 -2.18
C MET A 49 5.74 -4.33 -2.10
N ALA A 50 5.36 -3.57 -1.08
CA ALA A 50 5.82 -2.20 -0.90
C ALA A 50 7.35 -2.15 -0.70
N GLU A 51 7.88 -2.98 0.17
CA GLU A 51 9.34 -3.10 0.39
C GLU A 51 10.08 -3.41 -0.91
N TYR A 52 9.58 -4.37 -1.70
CA TYR A 52 10.18 -4.74 -2.97
C TYR A 52 10.20 -3.56 -3.96
N LEU A 53 9.10 -2.81 -4.06
CA LEU A 53 9.02 -1.65 -4.95
C LEU A 53 9.96 -0.53 -4.51
N PHE A 54 10.07 -0.26 -3.21
CA PHE A 54 11.00 0.75 -2.68
C PHE A 54 12.46 0.34 -2.84
N GLU A 55 12.77 -0.94 -2.71
CA GLU A 55 14.15 -1.43 -2.85
C GLU A 55 14.62 -1.48 -4.31
N TYR A 56 13.78 -1.99 -5.22
CA TYR A 56 14.20 -2.36 -6.58
C TYR A 56 13.66 -1.45 -7.68
N VAL A 57 12.62 -0.67 -7.44
CA VAL A 57 11.95 0.12 -8.48
C VAL A 57 12.09 1.62 -8.23
N ILE A 58 11.84 2.09 -7.01
CA ILE A 58 12.06 3.50 -6.66
C ILE A 58 13.55 3.73 -6.46
N VAL A 59 14.12 4.67 -7.24
CA VAL A 59 15.54 4.98 -7.18
C VAL A 59 15.85 6.28 -6.45
N GLU A 60 14.91 7.25 -6.49
CA GLU A 60 15.07 8.54 -5.84
C GLU A 60 13.70 9.18 -5.56
N PRO A 61 13.49 9.73 -4.32
CA PRO A 61 14.35 9.51 -3.15
C PRO A 61 14.34 8.04 -2.71
N LYS A 62 15.28 7.64 -1.87
CA LYS A 62 15.21 6.32 -1.23
C LYS A 62 14.11 6.37 -0.16
N LEU A 63 13.09 5.57 -0.38
CA LEU A 63 11.90 5.51 0.46
C LEU A 63 11.79 4.16 1.18
N SER A 64 11.13 4.19 2.30
CA SER A 64 10.66 3.03 3.05
C SER A 64 9.21 3.24 3.50
N ILE A 65 8.53 2.19 3.93
CA ILE A 65 7.17 2.30 4.49
C ILE A 65 7.13 3.26 5.70
N ALA A 66 8.22 3.28 6.49
CA ALA A 66 8.32 4.12 7.69
C ALA A 66 8.41 5.63 7.40
N ASP A 67 8.68 6.04 6.16
CA ASP A 67 8.74 7.46 5.81
C ASP A 67 7.34 8.10 5.71
N PHE A 68 6.32 7.29 5.46
CA PHE A 68 4.95 7.75 5.32
C PHE A 68 4.31 8.04 6.68
N GLY A 69 3.95 9.31 6.89
CA GLY A 69 3.30 9.75 8.13
C GLY A 69 4.19 9.65 9.37
N LYS A 70 5.52 9.57 9.24
CA LYS A 70 6.46 9.42 10.37
C LYS A 70 6.29 10.49 11.45
N ASN A 71 5.94 11.71 11.07
CA ASN A 71 5.75 12.83 12.00
C ASN A 71 4.43 12.73 12.78
N ARG A 72 3.55 11.81 12.40
CA ARG A 72 2.23 11.59 12.99
C ARG A 72 2.16 10.33 13.86
N ILE A 73 3.23 9.53 13.88
CA ILE A 73 3.28 8.30 14.70
C ILE A 73 3.02 8.66 16.17
N GLY A 74 2.05 7.99 16.77
CA GLY A 74 1.61 8.25 18.13
C GLY A 74 0.43 9.20 18.25
N GLU A 75 0.02 9.89 17.19
CA GLU A 75 -1.20 10.71 17.21
C GLU A 75 -2.41 9.85 17.52
N THR A 76 -3.28 10.38 18.38
CA THR A 76 -4.54 9.75 18.77
C THR A 76 -5.72 10.58 18.33
N VAL A 77 -6.78 9.91 17.92
CA VAL A 77 -8.07 10.52 17.58
C VAL A 77 -9.15 9.86 18.42
N THR A 78 -10.02 10.66 19.03
CA THR A 78 -11.21 10.15 19.75
C THR A 78 -12.47 10.56 18.99
N LYS A 79 -13.39 9.61 18.83
CA LYS A 79 -14.68 9.81 18.17
C LYS A 79 -15.79 9.19 18.97
N ASN A 80 -16.86 9.95 19.22
CA ASN A 80 -18.08 9.38 19.78
C ASN A 80 -18.86 8.66 18.70
N ILE A 81 -19.13 7.38 18.92
CA ILE A 81 -19.93 6.53 18.03
C ILE A 81 -21.04 5.90 18.87
N ASP A 82 -22.27 6.27 18.55
CA ASP A 82 -23.50 5.77 19.19
C ASP A 82 -23.46 5.86 20.74
N GLY A 83 -22.87 6.97 21.26
CA GLY A 83 -22.80 7.26 22.71
C GLY A 83 -21.55 6.75 23.42
N VAL A 84 -20.68 6.01 22.74
CA VAL A 84 -19.40 5.51 23.27
C VAL A 84 -18.22 6.25 22.62
N ASP A 85 -17.25 6.66 23.45
CA ASP A 85 -16.02 7.30 22.96
C ASP A 85 -14.98 6.23 22.61
N TYR A 86 -14.63 6.17 21.31
CA TYR A 86 -13.56 5.31 20.80
C TYR A 86 -12.31 6.14 20.53
N THR A 87 -11.17 5.69 21.04
CA THR A 87 -9.87 6.33 20.77
C THR A 87 -9.01 5.37 19.95
N ALA A 88 -8.50 5.85 18.84
CA ALA A 88 -7.59 5.14 17.96
C ALA A 88 -6.25 5.88 17.85
N LYS A 89 -5.16 5.12 17.62
CA LYS A 89 -3.80 5.64 17.49
C LYS A 89 -3.22 5.30 16.12
N PHE A 90 -2.57 6.27 15.49
CA PHE A 90 -1.75 6.02 14.31
C PHE A 90 -0.38 5.45 14.74
N SER A 91 -0.11 4.21 14.37
CA SER A 91 1.13 3.48 14.72
C SER A 91 2.11 3.39 13.55
N GLY A 92 1.84 4.11 12.45
CA GLY A 92 2.61 4.06 11.21
C GLY A 92 1.92 3.21 10.14
N LEU A 93 2.28 3.49 8.88
CA LEU A 93 1.62 2.89 7.71
C LEU A 93 1.81 1.37 7.64
N LEU A 94 2.88 0.84 8.21
CA LEU A 94 3.14 -0.60 8.28
C LEU A 94 1.98 -1.36 8.95
N THR A 95 1.36 -0.78 9.98
CA THR A 95 0.17 -1.36 10.64
C THR A 95 -0.99 -1.53 9.65
N ALA A 96 -1.18 -0.55 8.74
CA ALA A 96 -2.24 -0.65 7.72
C ALA A 96 -1.95 -1.75 6.69
N LEU A 97 -0.70 -1.94 6.28
CA LEU A 97 -0.34 -2.99 5.32
C LEU A 97 -0.48 -4.38 5.94
N ARG A 98 -0.03 -4.55 7.17
CA ARG A 98 -0.18 -5.81 7.91
C ARG A 98 -1.64 -6.16 8.19
N SER A 99 -2.50 -5.17 8.44
CA SER A 99 -3.92 -5.44 8.63
C SER A 99 -4.56 -6.12 7.41
N VAL A 100 -4.10 -5.78 6.19
CA VAL A 100 -4.54 -6.45 4.97
C VAL A 100 -4.01 -7.88 4.93
N ASP A 101 -2.70 -8.04 5.17
CA ASP A 101 -2.03 -9.33 5.09
C ASP A 101 -2.59 -10.35 6.11
N GLU A 102 -2.96 -9.89 7.31
CA GLU A 102 -3.48 -10.73 8.40
C GLU A 102 -5.00 -10.93 8.35
N SER A 103 -5.73 -10.14 7.55
CA SER A 103 -7.19 -10.22 7.45
C SER A 103 -7.71 -11.03 6.26
N TYR A 104 -6.85 -11.71 5.51
CA TYR A 104 -7.32 -12.61 4.46
C TYR A 104 -8.18 -13.73 5.05
N ASP A 105 -9.27 -14.09 4.36
CA ASP A 105 -10.04 -15.27 4.69
C ASP A 105 -9.21 -16.56 4.47
N ASP A 106 -9.72 -17.69 4.95
CA ASP A 106 -9.00 -18.95 4.89
C ASP A 106 -8.86 -19.50 3.45
N GLU A 107 -9.71 -19.02 2.53
CA GLU A 107 -9.68 -19.35 1.10
C GLU A 107 -8.78 -18.36 0.32
N GLY A 108 -8.42 -17.23 0.94
CA GLY A 108 -7.57 -16.20 0.34
C GLY A 108 -8.25 -15.37 -0.74
N GLU A 109 -9.57 -15.45 -0.84
CA GLU A 109 -10.33 -14.75 -1.87
C GLU A 109 -10.87 -13.38 -1.42
N GLY A 110 -10.85 -13.11 -0.11
CA GLY A 110 -11.42 -11.90 0.45
C GLY A 110 -10.83 -11.48 1.79
N THR A 111 -11.50 -10.52 2.42
CA THR A 111 -11.17 -10.05 3.76
C THR A 111 -12.14 -10.66 4.77
N ASP A 112 -11.62 -11.39 5.74
CA ASP A 112 -12.36 -11.78 6.93
C ASP A 112 -12.53 -10.57 7.85
N ILE A 113 -13.77 -10.10 8.00
CA ILE A 113 -14.08 -8.92 8.79
C ILE A 113 -13.81 -9.13 10.28
N ASN A 114 -13.87 -10.37 10.79
CA ASN A 114 -13.59 -10.66 12.19
C ASN A 114 -12.07 -10.59 12.43
N LYS A 115 -11.26 -11.21 11.56
CA LYS A 115 -9.79 -11.09 11.63
C LYS A 115 -9.34 -9.63 11.54
N LEU A 116 -9.94 -8.85 10.62
CA LEU A 116 -9.67 -7.42 10.52
C LEU A 116 -10.04 -6.67 11.80
N ALA A 117 -11.21 -6.97 12.38
CA ALA A 117 -11.67 -6.33 13.62
C ALA A 117 -10.73 -6.63 14.79
N GLU A 118 -10.37 -7.89 14.99
CA GLU A 118 -9.43 -8.33 16.03
C GLU A 118 -8.09 -7.59 15.89
N TYR A 119 -7.54 -7.55 14.67
CA TYR A 119 -6.32 -6.81 14.39
C TYR A 119 -6.42 -5.31 14.76
N LEU A 120 -7.53 -4.65 14.37
CA LEU A 120 -7.75 -3.23 14.64
C LEU A 120 -7.94 -2.96 16.13
N PHE A 121 -8.63 -3.84 16.85
CA PHE A 121 -8.87 -3.69 18.30
C PHE A 121 -7.57 -3.89 19.09
N GLU A 122 -6.71 -4.77 18.66
CA GLU A 122 -5.41 -5.01 19.31
C GLU A 122 -4.38 -3.91 19.00
N ASN A 123 -4.30 -3.46 17.73
CA ASN A 123 -3.18 -2.66 17.26
C ASN A 123 -3.49 -1.17 17.06
N VAL A 124 -4.76 -0.79 16.97
CA VAL A 124 -5.20 0.57 16.61
C VAL A 124 -6.09 1.20 17.66
N ILE A 125 -7.13 0.51 18.14
CA ILE A 125 -8.03 1.02 19.17
C ILE A 125 -7.32 0.98 20.53
N THR A 126 -7.24 2.14 21.19
CA THR A 126 -6.62 2.26 22.51
C THR A 126 -7.62 2.43 23.64
N ALA A 127 -8.86 2.80 23.30
CA ALA A 127 -10.02 2.84 24.22
C ALA A 127 -11.32 2.64 23.41
N PRO A 128 -12.28 1.86 23.96
CA PRO A 128 -12.20 1.02 25.15
C PRO A 128 -11.11 -0.04 25.03
N LYS A 129 -10.56 -0.49 26.17
CA LYS A 129 -9.59 -1.60 26.20
C LYS A 129 -10.27 -2.95 26.10
N ASN A 130 -9.55 -3.92 25.52
CA ASN A 130 -10.00 -5.31 25.37
C ASN A 130 -11.32 -5.44 24.60
N LEU A 131 -11.51 -4.55 23.62
CA LEU A 131 -12.70 -4.58 22.77
C LEU A 131 -12.70 -5.86 21.93
N THR A 132 -13.85 -6.50 21.82
CA THR A 132 -14.10 -7.70 21.01
C THR A 132 -15.29 -7.48 20.08
N VAL A 133 -15.48 -8.37 19.11
CA VAL A 133 -16.64 -8.31 18.19
C VAL A 133 -17.95 -8.48 18.96
N ASP A 134 -17.95 -9.25 20.04
CA ASP A 134 -19.14 -9.55 20.85
C ASP A 134 -19.59 -8.36 21.73
N ASP A 135 -18.78 -7.31 21.86
CA ASP A 135 -19.15 -6.10 22.62
C ASP A 135 -20.11 -5.17 21.85
N PHE A 136 -20.43 -5.48 20.58
CA PHE A 136 -21.28 -4.65 19.75
C PHE A 136 -22.72 -5.16 19.71
N GLU A 137 -23.67 -4.32 20.12
CA GLU A 137 -25.11 -4.64 20.06
C GLU A 137 -25.64 -4.66 18.61
N THR A 138 -25.04 -3.88 17.71
CA THR A 138 -25.48 -3.78 16.32
C THR A 138 -24.32 -3.85 15.34
N PHE A 139 -24.56 -4.48 14.18
CA PHE A 139 -23.59 -4.54 13.09
C PHE A 139 -23.28 -3.16 12.49
N ASP A 140 -24.21 -2.21 12.61
CA ASP A 140 -24.00 -0.83 12.13
C ASP A 140 -22.98 -0.10 12.99
N THR A 141 -23.10 -0.16 14.32
CA THR A 141 -22.10 0.39 15.25
C THR A 141 -20.73 -0.25 15.04
N PHE A 142 -20.70 -1.59 14.93
CA PHE A 142 -19.46 -2.33 14.63
C PHE A 142 -18.78 -1.79 13.36
N LYS A 143 -19.51 -1.67 12.24
CA LYS A 143 -18.96 -1.12 10.98
C LYS A 143 -18.45 0.30 11.11
N LYS A 144 -19.14 1.16 11.89
CA LYS A 144 -18.69 2.54 12.13
C LYS A 144 -17.35 2.57 12.86
N VAL A 145 -17.16 1.69 13.85
CA VAL A 145 -15.90 1.59 14.61
C VAL A 145 -14.77 1.04 13.75
N ILE A 146 -15.02 -0.01 12.96
CA ILE A 146 -14.04 -0.54 12.01
C ILE A 146 -13.59 0.54 11.03
N ARG A 147 -14.52 1.28 10.43
CA ARG A 147 -14.19 2.36 9.49
C ARG A 147 -13.36 3.45 10.16
N PHE A 148 -13.75 3.88 11.36
CA PHE A 148 -13.00 4.87 12.13
C PHE A 148 -11.56 4.39 12.42
N ALA A 149 -11.39 3.15 12.88
CA ALA A 149 -10.07 2.59 13.14
C ALA A 149 -9.21 2.52 11.85
N GLN A 150 -9.80 2.10 10.73
CA GLN A 150 -9.11 2.08 9.43
C GLN A 150 -8.68 3.49 8.95
N GLU A 151 -9.52 4.51 9.14
CA GLU A 151 -9.18 5.90 8.80
C GLU A 151 -7.95 6.38 9.59
N VAL A 152 -7.93 6.13 10.90
CA VAL A 152 -6.80 6.50 11.76
C VAL A 152 -5.55 5.68 11.44
N MET A 153 -5.69 4.36 11.25
CA MET A 153 -4.60 3.45 10.91
C MET A 153 -3.85 3.84 9.62
N ARG A 154 -4.56 4.40 8.64
CA ARG A 154 -4.00 4.87 7.37
C ARG A 154 -3.27 6.22 7.48
N GLY A 155 -3.30 6.85 8.65
CA GLY A 155 -2.72 8.16 8.86
C GLY A 155 -3.49 9.31 8.20
N GLY A 156 -4.78 9.09 7.93
CA GLY A 156 -5.64 10.02 7.18
C GLY A 156 -5.43 9.95 5.66
N ASP A 157 -6.27 10.69 4.95
CA ASP A 157 -6.37 10.61 3.48
C ASP A 157 -5.08 11.02 2.76
N GLU A 158 -4.34 12.01 3.28
CA GLU A 158 -3.12 12.53 2.65
C GLU A 158 -1.99 11.49 2.68
N VAL A 159 -1.69 10.91 3.84
CA VAL A 159 -0.64 9.89 4.01
C VAL A 159 -0.93 8.66 3.15
N TRP A 160 -2.20 8.20 3.20
CA TRP A 160 -2.63 7.04 2.43
C TRP A 160 -2.58 7.31 0.93
N LYS A 161 -3.00 8.50 0.50
CA LYS A 161 -2.99 8.91 -0.90
C LYS A 161 -1.57 8.95 -1.45
N ASP A 162 -0.63 9.61 -0.77
CA ASP A 162 0.75 9.71 -1.23
C ASP A 162 1.40 8.33 -1.36
N TYR A 163 1.20 7.46 -0.38
CA TYR A 163 1.65 6.08 -0.44
C TYR A 163 1.07 5.34 -1.67
N THR A 164 -0.26 5.36 -1.83
CA THR A 164 -0.91 4.62 -2.92
C THR A 164 -0.54 5.15 -4.30
N ASP A 165 -0.35 6.46 -4.44
CA ASP A 165 0.08 7.10 -5.68
C ASP A 165 1.52 6.68 -6.05
N ILE A 166 2.42 6.59 -5.06
CA ILE A 166 3.81 6.13 -5.28
C ILE A 166 3.85 4.64 -5.64
N ILE A 167 3.12 3.79 -4.92
CA ILE A 167 3.03 2.34 -5.22
C ILE A 167 2.44 2.10 -6.62
N SER A 168 1.38 2.82 -6.96
CA SER A 168 0.75 2.74 -8.30
C SER A 168 1.71 3.16 -9.41
N PHE A 169 2.45 4.25 -9.19
CA PHE A 169 3.47 4.72 -10.12
C PHE A 169 4.60 3.69 -10.28
N ALA A 170 5.17 3.19 -9.18
CA ALA A 170 6.23 2.19 -9.20
C ALA A 170 5.79 0.91 -9.93
N ASN A 171 4.60 0.39 -9.62
CA ASN A 171 4.02 -0.76 -10.31
C ASN A 171 3.86 -0.52 -11.82
N SER A 172 3.41 0.66 -12.22
CA SER A 172 3.22 0.98 -13.62
C SER A 172 4.55 1.04 -14.38
N VAL A 173 5.60 1.59 -13.75
CA VAL A 173 6.96 1.61 -14.32
C VAL A 173 7.53 0.22 -14.41
N MET A 174 7.45 -0.57 -13.33
CA MET A 174 7.94 -1.95 -13.29
C MET A 174 7.31 -2.84 -14.38
N ASN A 175 6.03 -2.63 -14.69
CA ASN A 175 5.31 -3.36 -15.73
C ASN A 175 5.50 -2.77 -17.15
N GLY A 176 6.38 -1.79 -17.32
CA GLY A 176 6.71 -1.20 -18.62
C GLY A 176 5.58 -0.36 -19.26
N ARG A 177 4.63 0.12 -18.44
CA ARG A 177 3.48 0.90 -18.93
C ARG A 177 3.81 2.37 -19.22
N PHE A 178 4.98 2.84 -18.83
CA PHE A 178 5.49 4.22 -19.04
C PHE A 178 6.49 4.31 -20.18
N ARG A 179 6.36 3.52 -21.25
CA ARG A 179 7.14 3.78 -22.47
C ARG A 179 6.67 5.09 -23.07
N ASP A 180 7.56 6.06 -23.14
CA ASP A 180 7.31 7.35 -23.79
C ASP A 180 6.75 7.16 -25.21
N LYS A 181 5.69 7.91 -25.54
CA LYS A 181 5.13 7.94 -26.90
C LYS A 181 6.13 8.51 -27.94
N LYS A 182 7.28 9.06 -27.51
CA LYS A 182 8.31 9.62 -28.39
C LYS A 182 9.05 8.58 -29.20
N ASP A 183 9.22 7.33 -28.72
CA ASP A 183 9.91 6.28 -29.49
C ASP A 183 9.11 5.70 -30.66
N LYS A 184 7.79 6.00 -30.75
CA LYS A 184 6.98 5.54 -31.88
C LYS A 184 7.09 6.43 -33.12
N SER A 185 7.64 7.64 -33.03
CA SER A 185 7.83 8.53 -34.18
C SER A 185 9.13 8.29 -34.93
N ALA A 186 10.17 7.83 -34.25
CA ALA A 186 11.49 7.59 -34.85
C ALA A 186 11.55 6.34 -35.75
N THR A 187 10.62 5.39 -35.58
CA THR A 187 10.64 4.12 -36.35
C THR A 187 9.80 4.21 -37.67
N ARG A 188 9.15 5.33 -37.93
CA ARG A 188 8.33 5.51 -39.15
C ARG A 188 9.03 6.24 -40.30
N GLU A 189 10.20 6.84 -40.09
CA GLU A 189 10.89 7.62 -41.15
C GLU A 189 11.93 6.82 -41.93
N THR A 190 12.23 5.57 -41.56
CA THR A 190 13.26 4.77 -42.27
C THR A 190 12.71 3.71 -43.25
N SER A 191 11.41 3.73 -43.60
CA SER A 191 10.83 2.80 -44.57
C SER A 191 10.22 3.45 -45.81
N LYS A 192 10.77 4.61 -46.23
CA LYS A 192 10.54 5.17 -47.57
C LYS A 192 11.85 5.64 -48.15
N GLY A 193 12.52 4.75 -48.76
CA GLY A 193 13.69 4.94 -49.61
C GLY A 193 13.89 3.68 -50.41
#